data_2a6ed94463eae0e68a6199c885cc801d
#
_entry.id   2a6ed94463eae0e68a6199c885cc801d
#
_cell.length_a   1.000
_cell.length_b   1.000
_cell.length_c   1.000
_cell.angle_alpha   90.00
_cell.angle_beta   90.00
_cell.angle_gamma   90.00
#
_symmetry.space_group_name_H-M   'P 1'
#
loop_
_entity.id
_entity.type
_entity.pdbx_description
1 polymer ?
#
loop_
_entity_poly.entity_id
_entity_poly.type
_entity_poly.pdbx_seq_one_letter_code
_entity_poly.pdbx_strand_id
1 'polypeptide(L)'
;MQSLLDEAAEESKFSVFINSNIVMKTSGDDANVLIQNSEENGADCKVYIYLDDTNECIYESDSIPAGYKVEYAPLSRKLETGVYGCTGTIALLHSDGSEKSSISMPVTITILK
;
A
#
# COMPACT_ATOMS: atom_id res chain seq x y z
N MET A 1 -7.07 9.94 -25.55
CA MET A 1 -7.25 9.69 -24.97
C MET A 1 -7.62 9.70 -24.45
N GLN A 2 -7.63 9.47 -24.24
CA GLN A 2 -7.98 9.30 -23.48
C GLN A 2 -8.44 8.76 -23.37
N SER A 3 -8.65 8.21 -24.04
CA SER A 3 -9.12 7.49 -23.83
C SER A 3 -8.72 6.56 -23.88
N LEU A 4 -8.20 6.06 -24.44
CA LEU A 4 -7.80 5.26 -24.12
C LEU A 4 -7.58 5.05 -23.13
N LEU A 5 -7.54 5.35 -23.32
CA LEU A 5 -7.36 5.40 -22.11
C LEU A 5 -8.50 5.21 -21.32
N ASP A 6 -9.49 5.48 -21.84
CA ASP A 6 -10.55 5.43 -21.05
C ASP A 6 -11.09 4.15 -20.75
N GLU A 7 -11.18 3.29 -21.68
CA GLU A 7 -11.71 2.09 -21.34
C GLU A 7 -10.80 1.30 -20.65
N ALA A 8 -9.61 1.34 -20.99
CA ALA A 8 -8.65 0.64 -20.27
C ALA A 8 -8.76 1.21 -18.91
N ALA A 9 -9.04 2.45 -18.86
CA ALA A 9 -9.13 3.09 -17.64
C ALA A 9 -10.26 2.58 -16.82
N GLU A 10 -11.28 2.10 -17.44
CA GLU A 10 -12.34 1.58 -16.71
C GLU A 10 -11.95 0.46 -15.92
N GLU A 11 -11.21 -0.45 -16.45
CA GLU A 11 -10.81 -1.53 -15.72
C GLU A 11 -9.81 -1.16 -14.74
N SER A 12 -9.07 -0.14 -14.99
CA SER A 12 -8.04 0.23 -14.10
C SER A 12 -8.47 1.34 -13.18
N LYS A 13 -9.74 1.56 -13.02
CA LYS A 13 -10.21 2.48 -12.10
C LYS A 13 -10.03 1.99 -10.73
N PHE A 14 -8.90 1.69 -10.32
CA PHE A 14 -8.54 1.13 -9.05
C PHE A 14 -8.02 2.32 -8.27
N SER A 15 -8.79 2.83 -7.39
CA SER A 15 -8.47 4.06 -6.71
C SER A 15 -8.08 3.84 -5.26
N VAL A 16 -6.83 3.54 -5.03
CA VAL A 16 -6.32 3.37 -3.67
C VAL A 16 -5.10 4.27 -3.52
N PHE A 17 -5.05 5.00 -2.42
CA PHE A 17 -3.92 5.86 -2.12
C PHE A 17 -3.04 5.19 -1.07
N ILE A 18 -1.74 5.31 -1.22
CA ILE A 18 -0.81 4.87 -0.21
C ILE A 18 0.31 5.91 -0.17
N ASN A 19 0.83 6.20 1.01
CA ASN A 19 1.90 7.16 1.16
C ASN A 19 3.19 6.59 0.56
N SER A 20 3.72 7.19 -0.46
CA SER A 20 4.92 6.69 -1.12
C SER A 20 6.21 7.17 -0.47
N ASN A 21 6.11 8.05 0.52
CA ASN A 21 7.31 8.56 1.19
C ASN A 21 7.04 8.55 2.70
N ILE A 22 7.30 7.44 3.33
CA ILE A 22 7.03 7.24 4.74
C ILE A 22 8.25 7.65 5.54
N VAL A 23 8.08 8.55 6.51
CA VAL A 23 9.17 8.99 7.36
C VAL A 23 8.82 8.65 8.80
N MET A 24 9.70 7.93 9.47
CA MET A 24 9.50 7.52 10.85
C MET A 24 10.59 8.14 11.70
N LYS A 25 10.22 8.71 12.83
CA LYS A 25 11.21 9.31 13.71
C LYS A 25 12.09 8.25 14.32
N THR A 26 11.51 7.13 14.71
CA THR A 26 12.26 6.00 15.26
C THR A 26 11.67 4.72 14.72
N SER A 27 12.46 3.65 14.76
CA SER A 27 12.00 2.36 14.26
C SER A 27 10.87 1.76 15.09
N GLY A 28 10.61 2.30 16.27
CA GLY A 28 9.52 1.80 17.08
C GLY A 28 8.20 2.50 16.87
N ASP A 29 8.19 3.55 16.04
CA ASP A 29 6.97 4.29 15.78
C ASP A 29 6.11 3.54 14.77
N ASP A 30 4.85 3.91 14.71
CA ASP A 30 3.98 3.40 13.65
C ASP A 30 4.34 4.14 12.36
N ALA A 31 4.26 3.46 11.27
CA ALA A 31 4.52 4.05 9.96
C ALA A 31 3.28 4.78 9.46
N ASN A 32 3.48 5.96 8.90
CA ASN A 32 2.38 6.74 8.33
C ASN A 32 2.08 6.19 6.94
N VAL A 33 1.42 5.06 6.88
CA VAL A 33 1.12 4.38 5.62
C VAL A 33 0.02 5.07 4.84
N LEU A 34 -0.89 5.72 5.54
CA LEU A 34 -1.96 6.51 4.95
C LEU A 34 -2.61 5.83 3.76
N ILE A 35 -3.14 4.66 3.98
CA ILE A 35 -3.81 3.90 2.94
C ILE A 35 -5.28 4.28 2.89
N GLN A 36 -5.79 4.59 1.72
CA GLN A 36 -7.20 4.93 1.56
C GLN A 36 -7.79 4.08 0.45
N ASN A 37 -8.83 3.34 0.76
CA ASN A 37 -9.54 2.52 -0.23
C ASN A 37 -10.82 3.25 -0.61
N SER A 38 -10.88 3.76 -1.82
CA SER A 38 -12.01 4.56 -2.27
C SER A 38 -13.32 3.75 -2.27
N GLU A 39 -14.42 4.39 -1.90
CA GLU A 39 -15.71 3.77 -1.96
C GLU A 39 -16.02 3.30 -3.37
N GLU A 40 -15.48 3.97 -4.36
CA GLU A 40 -15.74 3.65 -5.74
C GLU A 40 -15.23 2.28 -6.14
N ASN A 41 -14.26 1.75 -5.39
CA ASN A 41 -13.72 0.45 -5.73
C ASN A 41 -14.74 -0.66 -5.45
N GLY A 42 -15.63 -0.45 -4.50
CA GLY A 42 -16.65 -1.44 -4.18
C GLY A 42 -16.08 -2.79 -3.77
N ALA A 43 -14.87 -2.80 -3.24
CA ALA A 43 -14.18 -4.04 -2.89
C ALA A 43 -13.17 -3.78 -1.79
N ASP A 44 -12.86 -4.80 -1.03
CA ASP A 44 -11.83 -4.70 0.01
C ASP A 44 -10.47 -4.72 -0.68
N CYS A 45 -9.47 -4.20 0.00
CA CYS A 45 -8.11 -4.29 -0.51
C CYS A 45 -7.16 -4.68 0.60
N LYS A 46 -5.99 -5.19 0.23
CA LYS A 46 -4.91 -5.45 1.18
C LYS A 46 -3.66 -4.81 0.60
N VAL A 47 -2.79 -4.36 1.48
CA VAL A 47 -1.57 -3.69 1.08
C VAL A 47 -0.38 -4.43 1.68
N TYR A 48 0.65 -4.62 0.88
CA TYR A 48 1.88 -5.26 1.30
C TYR A 48 3.03 -4.34 0.94
N ILE A 49 4.04 -4.24 1.81
CA ILE A 49 5.23 -3.47 1.50
C ILE A 49 6.42 -4.39 1.65
N TYR A 50 7.25 -4.46 0.60
CA TYR A 50 8.42 -5.32 0.58
C TYR A 50 9.69 -4.49 0.43
N LEU A 51 10.75 -4.90 1.13
CA LEU A 51 12.06 -4.28 0.94
C LEU A 51 12.60 -4.74 -0.42
N ASP A 52 13.11 -3.79 -1.21
CA ASP A 52 13.62 -4.14 -2.52
C ASP A 52 14.89 -5.00 -2.44
N ASP A 53 15.75 -4.71 -1.48
CA ASP A 53 17.01 -5.45 -1.37
C ASP A 53 16.83 -6.94 -1.07
N THR A 54 15.95 -7.27 -0.17
CA THR A 54 15.81 -8.65 0.29
C THR A 54 14.49 -9.27 -0.11
N ASN A 55 13.57 -8.45 -0.64
CA ASN A 55 12.22 -8.87 -1.01
C ASN A 55 11.46 -9.36 0.22
N GLU A 56 11.83 -8.85 1.39
CA GLU A 56 11.16 -9.23 2.61
C GLU A 56 9.90 -8.39 2.81
N CYS A 57 8.80 -9.01 3.18
CA CYS A 57 7.57 -8.29 3.45
C CYS A 57 7.65 -7.68 4.84
N ILE A 58 7.65 -6.37 4.92
CA ILE A 58 7.76 -5.68 6.20
C ILE A 58 6.44 -5.08 6.65
N TYR A 59 5.41 -5.17 5.83
CA TYR A 59 4.08 -4.70 6.21
C TYR A 59 3.03 -5.47 5.42
N GLU A 60 2.01 -5.93 6.10
CA GLU A 60 0.88 -6.59 5.47
C GLU A 60 -0.36 -6.11 6.20
N SER A 61 -1.27 -5.48 5.52
CA SER A 61 -2.48 -4.96 6.15
C SER A 61 -3.54 -6.04 6.27
N ASP A 62 -4.52 -5.78 7.11
CA ASP A 62 -5.74 -6.58 7.10
C ASP A 62 -6.56 -6.10 5.91
N SER A 63 -7.67 -6.77 5.62
CA SER A 63 -8.57 -6.31 4.58
C SER A 63 -9.11 -4.94 4.95
N ILE A 64 -9.05 -4.01 4.02
CA ILE A 64 -9.53 -2.65 4.23
C ILE A 64 -10.76 -2.48 3.35
N PRO A 65 -11.95 -2.34 3.94
CA PRO A 65 -13.17 -2.19 3.14
C PRO A 65 -13.18 -0.90 2.34
N ALA A 66 -13.94 -0.90 1.26
CA ALA A 66 -14.11 0.31 0.45
C ALA A 66 -14.64 1.45 1.33
N GLY A 67 -14.07 2.61 1.16
CA GLY A 67 -14.44 3.79 1.94
C GLY A 67 -13.71 3.94 3.26
N TYR A 68 -12.84 2.97 3.60
CA TYR A 68 -12.07 3.04 4.85
C TYR A 68 -10.63 3.41 4.59
N LYS A 69 -9.93 3.81 5.64
CA LYS A 69 -8.53 4.16 5.54
C LYS A 69 -7.75 3.67 6.75
N VAL A 70 -6.44 3.57 6.60
CA VAL A 70 -5.52 3.24 7.67
C VAL A 70 -4.44 4.30 7.65
N GLU A 71 -4.35 5.13 8.67
CA GLU A 71 -3.38 6.22 8.68
C GLU A 71 -2.03 5.81 9.18
N TYR A 72 -2.00 5.03 10.26
CA TYR A 72 -0.75 4.59 10.88
C TYR A 72 -0.82 3.12 11.17
N ALA A 73 0.28 2.43 11.02
CA ALA A 73 0.34 1.02 11.33
C ALA A 73 1.79 0.61 11.60
N PRO A 74 2.02 -0.35 12.47
CA PRO A 74 3.38 -0.78 12.77
C PRO A 74 3.92 -1.64 11.64
N LEU A 75 5.22 -1.59 11.43
CA LEU A 75 5.88 -2.50 10.51
C LEU A 75 6.07 -3.84 11.18
N SER A 76 6.21 -4.91 10.39
CA SER A 76 6.36 -6.26 10.92
C SER A 76 7.67 -6.42 11.68
N ARG A 77 8.65 -5.61 11.37
CA ARG A 77 9.92 -5.67 12.08
C ARG A 77 10.50 -4.27 12.16
N LYS A 78 11.46 -4.08 13.04
CA LYS A 78 12.13 -2.80 13.20
C LYS A 78 13.23 -2.68 12.15
N LEU A 79 13.32 -1.53 11.53
CA LEU A 79 14.38 -1.23 10.59
C LEU A 79 15.35 -0.28 11.26
N GLU A 80 16.62 -0.37 10.91
CA GLU A 80 17.62 0.52 11.47
C GLU A 80 17.53 1.88 10.77
N THR A 81 18.20 2.86 11.35
CA THR A 81 18.25 4.20 10.78
C THR A 81 18.71 4.12 9.34
N GLY A 82 18.06 4.81 8.47
CA GLY A 82 18.45 4.84 7.06
C GLY A 82 17.27 5.05 6.14
N VAL A 83 17.55 4.97 4.86
CA VAL A 83 16.54 5.13 3.80
C VAL A 83 16.42 3.81 3.08
N TYR A 84 15.20 3.32 2.95
CA TYR A 84 14.95 2.02 2.35
C TYR A 84 14.06 2.15 1.12
N GLY A 85 14.51 1.58 0.00
CA GLY A 85 13.67 1.47 -1.19
C GLY A 85 12.77 0.26 -1.03
N CYS A 86 11.49 0.45 -1.25
CA CYS A 86 10.50 -0.60 -1.06
C CYS A 86 9.54 -0.63 -2.22
N THR A 87 8.77 -1.70 -2.31
CA THR A 87 7.69 -1.81 -3.29
C THR A 87 6.40 -2.05 -2.53
N GLY A 88 5.42 -1.21 -2.76
CA GLY A 88 4.09 -1.38 -2.19
C GLY A 88 3.20 -2.07 -3.19
N THR A 89 2.53 -3.12 -2.79
CA THR A 89 1.59 -3.85 -3.64
C THR A 89 0.21 -3.74 -3.03
N ILE A 90 -0.75 -3.31 -3.84
CA ILE A 90 -2.13 -3.16 -3.39
C ILE A 90 -2.96 -4.17 -4.17
N ALA A 91 -3.62 -5.06 -3.45
CA ALA A 91 -4.46 -6.09 -4.04
C ALA A 91 -5.92 -5.81 -3.77
N LEU A 92 -6.73 -5.76 -4.82
CA LEU A 92 -8.18 -5.68 -4.67
C LEU A 92 -8.69 -7.10 -4.56
N LEU A 93 -9.67 -7.31 -3.71
CA LEU A 93 -10.15 -8.64 -3.39
C LEU A 93 -11.58 -8.85 -3.87
N HIS A 94 -11.89 -10.10 -4.23
CA HIS A 94 -13.26 -10.51 -4.48
C HIS A 94 -13.96 -10.67 -3.13
N SER A 95 -15.25 -10.84 -3.14
CA SER A 95 -16.02 -11.00 -1.91
C SER A 95 -15.60 -12.23 -1.10
N ASP A 96 -14.99 -13.21 -1.75
CA ASP A 96 -14.56 -14.41 -1.05
C ASP A 96 -13.13 -14.26 -0.52
N GLY A 97 -12.53 -13.10 -0.71
CA GLY A 97 -11.19 -12.85 -0.20
C GLY A 97 -10.07 -13.13 -1.18
N SER A 98 -10.37 -13.70 -2.33
CA SER A 98 -9.31 -13.97 -3.30
C SER A 98 -8.95 -12.70 -4.07
N GLU A 99 -7.74 -12.66 -4.58
CA GLU A 99 -7.25 -11.47 -5.27
C GLU A 99 -7.93 -11.29 -6.63
N LYS A 100 -8.45 -10.11 -6.88
CA LYS A 100 -9.09 -9.78 -8.13
C LYS A 100 -8.10 -9.09 -9.06
N SER A 101 -7.34 -8.16 -8.56
CA SER A 101 -6.30 -7.48 -9.33
C SER A 101 -5.33 -6.83 -8.36
N SER A 102 -4.17 -6.46 -8.84
CA SER A 102 -3.21 -5.79 -7.97
C SER A 102 -2.36 -4.83 -8.77
N ILE A 103 -1.80 -3.84 -8.10
CA ILE A 103 -0.85 -2.92 -8.68
C ILE A 103 0.29 -2.76 -7.70
N SER A 104 1.45 -2.38 -8.21
CA SER A 104 2.62 -2.15 -7.38
C SER A 104 3.17 -0.77 -7.66
N MET A 105 3.80 -0.17 -6.66
CA MET A 105 4.38 1.15 -6.79
C MET A 105 5.58 1.27 -5.87
N PRO A 106 6.52 2.16 -6.19
CA PRO A 106 7.66 2.35 -5.30
C PRO A 106 7.24 3.09 -4.03
N VAL A 107 7.82 2.68 -2.92
CA VAL A 107 7.58 3.32 -1.63
C VAL A 107 8.95 3.49 -0.97
N THR A 108 9.22 4.66 -0.43
CA THR A 108 10.47 4.91 0.28
C THR A 108 10.16 5.04 1.77
N ILE A 109 10.92 4.36 2.60
CA ILE A 109 10.78 4.46 4.05
C ILE A 109 12.07 5.04 4.59
N THR A 110 11.97 6.10 5.38
CA THR A 110 13.11 6.74 6.00
C THR A 110 12.97 6.63 7.51
N ILE A 111 13.99 6.10 8.16
CA ILE A 111 14.02 5.98 9.62
C ILE A 111 15.07 6.97 10.11
N LEU A 112 14.65 7.95 10.89
CA LEU A 112 15.54 9.02 11.31
C LEU A 112 16.41 8.65 12.50
N LYS A 113 15.98 7.75 13.34
CA LYS A 113 16.79 7.31 14.49
C LYS A 113 16.69 5.83 14.75
#